data_6930bfd82ab189d5b908926321917cdd
#
_entry.id   6930bfd82ab189d5b908926321917cdd
#
_cell.length_a   1.000
_cell.length_b   1.000
_cell.length_c   1.000
_cell.angle_alpha   90.00
_cell.angle_beta   90.00
_cell.angle_gamma   90.00
#
_symmetry.space_group_name_H-M   'P 1'
#
loop_
_entity.id
_entity.type
_entity.pdbx_description
1 polymer ?
#
loop_
_entity_poly.entity_id
_entity_poly.type
_entity_poly.pdbx_seq_one_letter_code
_entity_poly.pdbx_strand_id
1 'polypeptide(L)'
;MSRGEAHAFNTLLEYIEAEMAFETDFYNDAYLDRRITARMRRTDTDSYRAYQRLLERDPDECDELLDSLSINVTGFFRNPDAWENLRPVLRELTSENRRVRIWSAPCADGREPYSLAMLAKDDDEITDRRVEITATDINRDILREARTGVYETSQTTDIAEELEPLDDYEAYIEREGDQFAVRDTVKEMVTFERHDLIRGEPKRDFDLVLCRNLLIYIDPSFKVPIFETIRGSLRENGYLMIGMTETLPSECRDSFEPVYKQQRIYRRV
;
A
#
# COMPACT_ATOMS: atom_id res chain seq x y z
N MET A 1 -10.77 -13.72 23.97
CA MET A 1 -11.48 -12.63 24.69
C MET A 1 -12.67 -13.16 25.47
N SER A 2 -12.88 -12.71 26.72
CA SER A 2 -14.14 -12.96 27.44
C SER A 2 -15.29 -12.16 26.81
N ARG A 3 -16.54 -12.54 27.09
CA ARG A 3 -17.74 -11.82 26.57
C ARG A 3 -17.76 -10.32 26.97
N GLY A 4 -17.20 -10.01 28.15
CA GLY A 4 -17.11 -8.61 28.62
C GLY A 4 -16.00 -7.82 27.91
N GLU A 5 -14.89 -8.46 27.61
CA GLU A 5 -13.79 -7.84 26.83
C GLU A 5 -14.20 -7.60 25.38
N ALA A 6 -14.88 -8.56 24.74
CA ALA A 6 -15.39 -8.39 23.38
C ALA A 6 -16.36 -7.22 23.28
N HIS A 7 -17.26 -7.06 24.26
CA HIS A 7 -18.16 -5.91 24.29
C HIS A 7 -17.40 -4.59 24.49
N ALA A 8 -16.39 -4.55 25.36
CA ALA A 8 -15.58 -3.35 25.57
C ALA A 8 -14.73 -2.98 24.36
N PHE A 9 -14.24 -3.97 23.63
CA PHE A 9 -13.53 -3.80 22.37
C PHE A 9 -14.45 -3.17 21.29
N ASN A 10 -15.63 -3.75 21.07
CA ASN A 10 -16.58 -3.21 20.08
C ASN A 10 -17.02 -1.78 20.42
N THR A 11 -17.26 -1.45 21.70
CA THR A 11 -17.57 -0.07 22.13
C THR A 11 -16.41 0.89 21.83
N LEU A 12 -15.17 0.43 21.97
CA LEU A 12 -14.00 1.23 21.59
C LEU A 12 -13.93 1.43 20.09
N LEU A 13 -14.22 0.41 19.28
CA LEU A 13 -14.24 0.55 17.81
C LEU A 13 -15.32 1.55 17.37
N GLU A 14 -16.54 1.47 17.93
CA GLU A 14 -17.62 2.44 17.70
C GLU A 14 -17.17 3.88 18.03
N TYR A 15 -16.42 4.07 19.12
CA TYR A 15 -15.85 5.37 19.48
C TYR A 15 -14.82 5.87 18.45
N ILE A 16 -13.90 4.98 18.02
CA ILE A 16 -12.87 5.31 17.01
C ILE A 16 -13.53 5.75 15.69
N GLU A 17 -14.58 5.05 15.27
CA GLU A 17 -15.35 5.42 14.06
C GLU A 17 -16.02 6.78 14.18
N ALA A 18 -16.69 7.02 15.31
CA ALA A 18 -17.49 8.22 15.50
C ALA A 18 -16.62 9.49 15.67
N GLU A 19 -15.54 9.39 16.45
CA GLU A 19 -14.79 10.56 16.89
C GLU A 19 -13.48 10.76 16.12
N MET A 20 -12.90 9.68 15.55
CA MET A 20 -11.61 9.73 14.89
C MET A 20 -11.70 9.56 13.37
N ALA A 21 -12.91 9.40 12.81
CA ALA A 21 -13.18 9.23 11.39
C ALA A 21 -12.34 8.09 10.73
N PHE A 22 -12.07 7.03 11.49
CA PHE A 22 -11.37 5.84 11.02
C PHE A 22 -12.37 4.68 10.92
N GLU A 23 -12.52 4.12 9.73
CA GLU A 23 -13.50 3.06 9.41
C GLU A 23 -12.98 1.70 9.88
N THR A 24 -13.29 1.30 11.10
CA THR A 24 -12.82 0.05 11.69
C THR A 24 -13.41 -1.19 11.03
N ASP A 25 -14.63 -1.11 10.51
CA ASP A 25 -15.37 -2.19 9.85
C ASP A 25 -14.61 -2.83 8.67
N PHE A 26 -13.70 -2.07 8.02
CA PHE A 26 -12.94 -2.59 6.89
C PHE A 26 -11.81 -3.53 7.27
N TYR A 27 -11.41 -3.50 8.53
CA TYR A 27 -10.26 -4.25 9.03
C TYR A 27 -10.70 -5.47 9.83
N ASN A 28 -9.90 -6.53 9.79
CA ASN A 28 -10.18 -7.68 10.63
C ASN A 28 -9.89 -7.38 12.11
N ASP A 29 -10.73 -7.91 12.99
CA ASP A 29 -10.66 -7.69 14.44
C ASP A 29 -9.27 -8.03 15.03
N ALA A 30 -8.61 -9.08 14.51
CA ALA A 30 -7.31 -9.49 15.01
C ALA A 30 -6.20 -8.46 14.70
N TYR A 31 -6.32 -7.74 13.61
CA TYR A 31 -5.44 -6.63 13.29
C TYR A 31 -5.67 -5.45 14.22
N LEU A 32 -6.92 -5.01 14.35
CA LEU A 32 -7.30 -3.89 15.22
C LEU A 32 -6.92 -4.15 16.67
N ASP A 33 -7.29 -5.32 17.20
CA ASP A 33 -6.95 -5.74 18.56
C ASP A 33 -5.43 -5.69 18.83
N ARG A 34 -4.63 -6.25 17.92
CA ARG A 34 -3.17 -6.21 18.03
C ARG A 34 -2.61 -4.81 18.08
N ARG A 35 -3.11 -3.88 17.24
CA ARG A 35 -2.64 -2.50 17.19
C ARG A 35 -3.07 -1.71 18.41
N ILE A 36 -4.33 -1.83 18.80
CA ILE A 36 -4.89 -1.18 20.00
C ILE A 36 -4.18 -1.67 21.26
N THR A 37 -4.01 -2.98 21.43
CA THR A 37 -3.32 -3.53 22.60
C THR A 37 -1.84 -3.14 22.64
N ALA A 38 -1.19 -2.92 21.51
CA ALA A 38 0.17 -2.39 21.47
C ALA A 38 0.23 -0.95 22.01
N ARG A 39 -0.75 -0.07 21.65
CA ARG A 39 -0.86 1.29 22.21
C ARG A 39 -1.20 1.26 23.70
N MET A 40 -2.15 0.42 24.12
CA MET A 40 -2.51 0.24 25.53
C MET A 40 -1.28 -0.08 26.40
N ARG A 41 -0.37 -0.95 25.91
CA ARG A 41 0.88 -1.25 26.62
C ARG A 41 1.83 -0.06 26.72
N ARG A 42 1.89 0.81 25.69
CA ARG A 42 2.74 2.00 25.69
C ARG A 42 2.20 3.10 26.60
N THR A 43 0.89 3.13 26.82
CA THR A 43 0.19 4.10 27.65
C THR A 43 -0.13 3.58 29.06
N ASP A 44 0.35 2.37 29.40
CA ASP A 44 0.13 1.71 30.70
C ASP A 44 -1.37 1.60 31.06
N THR A 45 -2.20 1.33 30.05
CA THR A 45 -3.63 1.07 30.22
C THR A 45 -3.92 -0.42 30.16
N ASP A 46 -4.76 -0.93 31.08
CA ASP A 46 -5.01 -2.35 31.33
C ASP A 46 -6.32 -2.88 30.73
N SER A 47 -7.14 -2.02 30.15
CA SER A 47 -8.42 -2.40 29.56
C SER A 47 -8.87 -1.44 28.46
N TYR A 48 -9.66 -1.94 27.47
CA TYR A 48 -10.23 -1.13 26.40
C TYR A 48 -11.03 0.07 26.92
N ARG A 49 -11.76 -0.10 28.03
CA ARG A 49 -12.49 0.99 28.68
C ARG A 49 -11.57 2.07 29.29
N ALA A 50 -10.44 1.66 29.85
CA ALA A 50 -9.46 2.61 30.37
C ALA A 50 -8.77 3.35 29.22
N TYR A 51 -8.49 2.65 28.13
CA TYR A 51 -7.89 3.22 26.94
C TYR A 51 -8.85 4.20 26.23
N GLN A 52 -10.13 3.85 26.08
CA GLN A 52 -11.14 4.78 25.54
C GLN A 52 -11.18 6.08 26.36
N ARG A 53 -11.21 6.01 27.70
CA ARG A 53 -11.15 7.21 28.55
C ARG A 53 -9.87 8.02 28.44
N LEU A 54 -8.77 7.39 28.00
CA LEU A 54 -7.54 8.10 27.67
C LEU A 54 -7.73 8.88 26.36
N LEU A 55 -8.21 8.23 25.30
CA LEU A 55 -8.51 8.87 24.02
C LEU A 55 -9.49 10.05 24.13
N GLU A 56 -10.52 9.96 24.99
CA GLU A 56 -11.49 11.05 25.24
C GLU A 56 -10.89 12.34 25.78
N ARG A 57 -9.65 12.32 26.30
CA ARG A 57 -9.00 13.45 26.97
C ARG A 57 -7.59 13.78 26.48
N ASP A 58 -7.05 12.94 25.61
CA ASP A 58 -5.68 13.06 25.09
C ASP A 58 -5.69 13.00 23.57
N PRO A 59 -5.76 14.17 22.89
CA PRO A 59 -5.73 14.21 21.42
C PRO A 59 -4.43 13.67 20.82
N ASP A 60 -3.30 13.83 21.51
CA ASP A 60 -2.01 13.35 21.00
C ASP A 60 -2.00 11.81 20.94
N GLU A 61 -2.65 11.12 21.91
CA GLU A 61 -2.81 9.67 21.86
C GLU A 61 -3.80 9.24 20.75
N CYS A 62 -4.80 10.08 20.42
CA CYS A 62 -5.67 9.79 19.26
C CYS A 62 -4.87 9.78 17.96
N ASP A 63 -3.99 10.76 17.74
CA ASP A 63 -3.13 10.83 16.56
C ASP A 63 -2.17 9.63 16.51
N GLU A 64 -1.55 9.29 17.63
CA GLU A 64 -0.68 8.13 17.74
C GLU A 64 -1.40 6.79 17.49
N LEU A 65 -2.66 6.67 17.93
CA LEU A 65 -3.48 5.50 17.63
C LEU A 65 -3.78 5.42 16.13
N LEU A 66 -4.21 6.52 15.51
CA LEU A 66 -4.48 6.58 14.07
C LEU A 66 -3.25 6.18 13.25
N ASP A 67 -2.07 6.67 13.61
CA ASP A 67 -0.81 6.27 12.99
C ASP A 67 -0.54 4.78 13.16
N SER A 68 -0.80 4.25 14.36
CA SER A 68 -0.67 2.82 14.64
C SER A 68 -1.66 1.95 13.85
N LEU A 69 -2.88 2.43 13.63
CA LEU A 69 -3.93 1.74 12.85
C LEU A 69 -3.72 1.88 11.33
N SER A 70 -2.98 2.87 10.89
CA SER A 70 -2.64 3.02 9.48
C SER A 70 -1.66 1.93 9.03
N ILE A 71 -1.87 1.38 7.83
CA ILE A 71 -1.02 0.33 7.27
C ILE A 71 0.12 1.00 6.51
N ASN A 72 1.09 1.58 7.25
CA ASN A 72 2.18 2.36 6.66
C ASN A 72 3.48 1.56 6.48
N VAL A 73 3.47 0.23 6.77
CA VAL A 73 4.67 -0.62 6.63
C VAL A 73 4.90 -0.96 5.17
N THR A 74 5.80 -0.23 4.54
CA THR A 74 6.24 -0.44 3.16
C THR A 74 7.77 -0.34 3.09
N GLY A 75 8.37 -0.53 1.91
CA GLY A 75 9.80 -0.44 1.64
C GLY A 75 10.05 -0.33 0.14
N PHE A 76 11.19 0.24 -0.23
CA PHE A 76 11.62 0.17 -1.63
C PHE A 76 11.83 -1.29 -2.03
N PHE A 77 11.41 -1.63 -3.22
CA PHE A 77 11.55 -2.98 -3.80
C PHE A 77 11.15 -4.12 -2.86
N ARG A 78 10.16 -3.90 -1.99
CA ARG A 78 9.68 -4.92 -1.06
C ARG A 78 9.40 -6.24 -1.76
N ASN A 79 10.05 -7.34 -1.32
CA ASN A 79 10.10 -8.65 -1.98
C ASN A 79 10.79 -8.58 -3.37
N PRO A 80 12.12 -8.44 -3.44
CA PRO A 80 12.88 -8.17 -4.66
C PRO A 80 12.54 -9.11 -5.84
N ASP A 81 12.39 -10.41 -5.59
CA ASP A 81 12.03 -11.41 -6.62
C ASP A 81 10.74 -11.06 -7.37
N ALA A 82 9.82 -10.36 -6.72
CA ALA A 82 8.57 -9.97 -7.35
C ALA A 82 8.78 -8.83 -8.37
N TRP A 83 9.71 -7.94 -8.11
CA TRP A 83 10.07 -6.84 -9.00
C TRP A 83 10.84 -7.34 -10.23
N GLU A 84 11.72 -8.32 -10.06
CA GLU A 84 12.42 -8.97 -11.19
C GLU A 84 11.45 -9.62 -12.17
N ASN A 85 10.37 -10.23 -11.67
CA ASN A 85 9.31 -10.81 -12.52
C ASN A 85 8.34 -9.76 -13.07
N LEU A 86 8.37 -8.52 -12.55
CA LEU A 86 7.60 -7.40 -13.10
C LEU A 86 8.30 -6.75 -14.30
N ARG A 87 9.64 -6.79 -14.39
CA ARG A 87 10.42 -6.26 -15.54
C ARG A 87 9.90 -6.77 -16.89
N PRO A 88 9.76 -8.10 -17.13
CA PRO A 88 9.22 -8.60 -18.40
C PRO A 88 7.81 -8.07 -18.72
N VAL A 89 6.96 -7.91 -17.72
CA VAL A 89 5.61 -7.34 -17.90
C VAL A 89 5.68 -5.89 -18.36
N LEU A 90 6.55 -5.08 -17.75
CA LEU A 90 6.74 -3.67 -18.14
C LEU A 90 7.35 -3.54 -19.53
N ARG A 91 8.31 -4.42 -19.89
CA ARG A 91 8.88 -4.49 -21.24
C ARG A 91 7.80 -4.80 -22.27
N GLU A 92 6.96 -5.83 -22.04
CA GLU A 92 5.82 -6.16 -22.90
C GLU A 92 4.88 -4.97 -23.04
N LEU A 93 4.39 -4.41 -21.92
CA LEU A 93 3.46 -3.30 -21.93
C LEU A 93 3.99 -2.08 -22.67
N THR A 94 5.26 -1.71 -22.44
CA THR A 94 5.85 -0.54 -23.11
C THR A 94 6.24 -0.80 -24.56
N SER A 95 6.44 -2.06 -24.98
CA SER A 95 6.65 -2.39 -26.38
C SER A 95 5.37 -2.29 -27.21
N GLU A 96 4.24 -2.73 -26.63
CA GLU A 96 2.96 -2.81 -27.31
C GLU A 96 2.14 -1.51 -27.28
N ASN A 97 2.33 -0.69 -26.22
CA ASN A 97 1.52 0.49 -25.96
C ASN A 97 2.33 1.77 -26.04
N ARG A 98 1.74 2.82 -26.62
CA ARG A 98 2.34 4.16 -26.66
C ARG A 98 2.28 4.89 -25.31
N ARG A 99 1.37 4.45 -24.44
CA ARG A 99 1.16 4.96 -23.08
C ARG A 99 0.78 3.78 -22.20
N VAL A 100 1.48 3.60 -21.10
CA VAL A 100 1.26 2.56 -20.11
C VAL A 100 0.85 3.22 -18.80
N ARG A 101 -0.37 2.97 -18.38
CA ARG A 101 -0.92 3.54 -17.15
C ARG A 101 -0.88 2.50 -16.04
N ILE A 102 -0.24 2.84 -14.95
CA ILE A 102 -0.06 1.95 -13.79
C ILE A 102 -0.70 2.56 -12.57
N TRP A 103 -1.36 1.74 -11.76
CA TRP A 103 -1.98 2.17 -10.52
C TRP A 103 -1.39 1.39 -9.34
N SER A 104 -0.80 2.10 -8.37
CA SER A 104 -0.36 1.56 -7.07
C SER A 104 -1.39 1.96 -6.01
N ALA A 105 -2.05 0.98 -5.38
CA ALA A 105 -3.14 1.20 -4.43
C ALA A 105 -3.27 0.05 -3.40
N PRO A 106 -3.09 0.34 -2.10
CA PRO A 106 -2.65 1.60 -1.51
C PRO A 106 -1.15 1.81 -1.68
N CYS A 107 -0.71 3.07 -1.79
CA CYS A 107 0.69 3.41 -2.02
C CYS A 107 1.49 3.73 -0.76
N ALA A 108 0.83 3.86 0.38
CA ALA A 108 1.42 4.30 1.66
C ALA A 108 2.33 5.54 1.48
N ASP A 109 3.55 5.51 1.99
CA ASP A 109 4.53 6.61 1.95
C ASP A 109 5.20 6.83 0.57
N GLY A 110 4.77 6.11 -0.46
CA GLY A 110 5.24 6.30 -1.84
C GLY A 110 6.44 5.45 -2.25
N ARG A 111 7.06 4.67 -1.37
CA ARG A 111 8.20 3.82 -1.73
C ARG A 111 7.86 2.80 -2.82
N GLU A 112 6.65 2.24 -2.84
CA GLU A 112 6.23 1.30 -3.90
C GLU A 112 6.12 1.97 -5.29
N PRO A 113 5.36 3.06 -5.49
CA PRO A 113 5.30 3.70 -6.80
C PRO A 113 6.63 4.31 -7.24
N TYR A 114 7.48 4.77 -6.33
CA TYR A 114 8.82 5.21 -6.68
C TYR A 114 9.74 4.04 -7.08
N SER A 115 9.63 2.87 -6.42
CA SER A 115 10.33 1.65 -6.87
C SER A 115 9.95 1.29 -8.29
N LEU A 116 8.66 1.41 -8.63
CA LEU A 116 8.17 1.15 -9.98
C LEU A 116 8.74 2.14 -11.00
N ALA A 117 8.78 3.42 -10.66
CA ALA A 117 9.34 4.45 -11.52
C ALA A 117 10.86 4.26 -11.74
N MET A 118 11.58 3.94 -10.68
CA MET A 118 13.02 3.63 -10.75
C MET A 118 13.28 2.37 -11.58
N LEU A 119 12.51 1.30 -11.36
CA LEU A 119 12.60 0.07 -12.14
C LEU A 119 12.41 0.32 -13.65
N ALA A 120 11.45 1.18 -14.00
CA ALA A 120 11.19 1.53 -15.39
C ALA A 120 12.31 2.35 -16.01
N LYS A 121 13.08 3.09 -15.23
CA LYS A 121 14.25 3.87 -15.69
C LYS A 121 15.55 3.07 -15.72
N ASP A 122 15.67 2.09 -14.83
CA ASP A 122 16.85 1.25 -14.65
C ASP A 122 16.98 0.18 -15.76
N ASP A 123 15.88 -0.15 -16.41
CA ASP A 123 15.80 -1.20 -17.42
C ASP A 123 15.76 -0.60 -18.84
N ASP A 124 16.85 -0.72 -19.58
CA ASP A 124 17.01 -0.18 -20.94
C ASP A 124 15.99 -0.73 -21.97
N GLU A 125 15.38 -1.90 -21.70
CA GLU A 125 14.35 -2.48 -22.54
C GLU A 125 12.95 -1.93 -22.24
N ILE A 126 12.79 -1.14 -21.14
CA ILE A 126 11.55 -0.46 -20.81
C ILE A 126 11.58 0.96 -21.35
N THR A 127 10.56 1.33 -22.09
CA THR A 127 10.42 2.72 -22.57
C THR A 127 9.77 3.58 -21.50
N ASP A 128 10.55 4.06 -20.52
CA ASP A 128 10.12 4.79 -19.31
C ASP A 128 9.21 6.00 -19.60
N ARG A 129 9.48 6.76 -20.67
CA ARG A 129 8.66 7.91 -21.12
C ARG A 129 7.21 7.55 -21.48
N ARG A 130 6.89 6.27 -21.62
CA ARG A 130 5.53 5.76 -21.85
C ARG A 130 4.80 5.41 -20.56
N VAL A 131 5.52 5.34 -19.45
CA VAL A 131 5.00 4.90 -18.14
C VAL A 131 4.45 6.11 -17.39
N GLU A 132 3.19 5.99 -16.93
CA GLU A 132 2.54 6.96 -16.08
C GLU A 132 1.98 6.22 -14.86
N ILE A 133 2.38 6.64 -13.67
CA ILE A 133 2.02 6.00 -12.42
C ILE A 133 1.05 6.87 -11.65
N THR A 134 -0.13 6.34 -11.36
CA THR A 134 -1.06 6.91 -10.39
C THR A 134 -0.91 6.16 -9.09
N ALA A 135 -0.59 6.84 -8.01
CA ALA A 135 -0.43 6.29 -6.68
C ALA A 135 -1.52 6.82 -5.77
N THR A 136 -2.23 5.93 -5.08
CA THR A 136 -3.36 6.36 -4.24
C THR A 136 -3.32 5.73 -2.86
N ASP A 137 -3.76 6.52 -1.89
CA ASP A 137 -4.02 6.08 -0.53
C ASP A 137 -5.25 6.80 0.03
N ILE A 138 -5.87 6.27 1.05
CA ILE A 138 -6.97 6.93 1.75
C ILE A 138 -6.45 7.99 2.73
N ASN A 139 -5.26 7.78 3.29
CA ASN A 139 -4.63 8.63 4.28
C ASN A 139 -3.96 9.85 3.61
N ARG A 140 -4.46 11.06 3.95
CA ARG A 140 -3.96 12.32 3.39
C ARG A 140 -2.55 12.67 3.87
N ASP A 141 -2.22 12.28 5.08
CA ASP A 141 -0.97 12.64 5.73
C ASP A 141 0.17 11.83 5.14
N ILE A 142 -0.01 10.52 4.99
CA ILE A 142 0.94 9.65 4.30
C ILE A 142 1.14 10.08 2.83
N LEU A 143 0.10 10.56 2.15
CA LEU A 143 0.22 11.11 0.79
C LEU A 143 1.01 12.42 0.76
N ARG A 144 0.99 13.23 1.82
CA ARG A 144 1.87 14.41 1.93
C ARG A 144 3.33 14.00 2.07
N GLU A 145 3.61 13.03 2.91
CA GLU A 145 4.95 12.44 3.07
C GLU A 145 5.42 11.84 1.75
N ALA A 146 4.61 11.00 1.10
CA ALA A 146 4.92 10.40 -0.19
C ALA A 146 5.35 11.43 -1.25
N ARG A 147 4.67 12.58 -1.30
CA ARG A 147 5.02 13.67 -2.25
C ARG A 147 6.36 14.32 -1.97
N THR A 148 6.85 14.30 -0.74
CA THR A 148 8.20 14.80 -0.45
C THR A 148 9.25 13.93 -1.14
N GLY A 149 9.01 12.61 -1.15
CA GLY A 149 9.96 11.62 -1.66
C GLY A 149 11.27 11.62 -0.88
N VAL A 150 11.20 11.94 0.43
CA VAL A 150 12.36 11.98 1.32
C VAL A 150 12.17 10.95 2.40
N TYR A 151 13.17 10.10 2.56
CA TYR A 151 13.15 8.96 3.49
C TYR A 151 14.42 8.94 4.33
N GLU A 152 14.36 8.33 5.49
CA GLU A 152 15.49 8.27 6.41
C GLU A 152 15.75 6.83 6.86
N THR A 153 17.02 6.44 6.85
CA THR A 153 17.45 5.17 7.45
C THR A 153 17.24 5.20 8.95
N SER A 154 16.74 4.13 9.51
CA SER A 154 16.46 3.97 10.93
C SER A 154 17.10 2.68 11.48
N GLN A 155 16.94 2.41 12.77
CA GLN A 155 17.41 1.16 13.38
C GLN A 155 16.75 -0.10 12.79
N THR A 156 15.59 0.04 12.15
CA THR A 156 14.78 -1.07 11.60
C THR A 156 14.67 -1.05 10.09
N THR A 157 15.19 -0.01 9.41
CA THR A 157 15.06 0.18 7.96
C THR A 157 16.39 0.70 7.43
N ASP A 158 17.05 -0.06 6.58
CA ASP A 158 18.20 0.39 5.80
C ASP A 158 17.75 0.68 4.36
N ILE A 159 17.65 1.97 4.02
CA ILE A 159 17.19 2.41 2.70
C ILE A 159 18.18 1.99 1.60
N ALA A 160 19.48 1.98 1.89
CA ALA A 160 20.48 1.56 0.90
C ALA A 160 20.34 0.07 0.55
N GLU A 161 20.06 -0.80 1.55
CA GLU A 161 19.78 -2.22 1.35
C GLU A 161 18.49 -2.42 0.54
N GLU A 162 17.43 -1.64 0.83
CA GLU A 162 16.18 -1.70 0.09
C GLU A 162 16.36 -1.35 -1.42
N LEU A 163 17.38 -0.57 -1.77
CA LEU A 163 17.67 -0.11 -3.14
C LEU A 163 18.64 -1.02 -3.92
N GLU A 164 19.16 -2.07 -3.31
CA GLU A 164 20.09 -3.04 -3.96
C GLU A 164 19.56 -3.66 -5.29
N PRO A 165 18.22 -3.79 -5.52
CA PRO A 165 17.72 -4.27 -6.81
C PRO A 165 18.00 -3.37 -8.02
N LEU A 166 18.50 -2.15 -7.82
CA LEU A 166 18.92 -1.23 -8.89
C LEU A 166 20.42 -1.38 -9.17
N ASP A 167 20.82 -1.27 -10.42
CA ASP A 167 22.23 -1.30 -10.82
C ASP A 167 23.00 -0.10 -10.26
N ASP A 168 22.38 1.09 -10.27
CA ASP A 168 22.91 2.34 -9.73
C ASP A 168 21.80 3.21 -9.17
N TYR A 169 21.47 3.03 -7.89
CA TYR A 169 20.39 3.80 -7.26
C TYR A 169 20.71 5.30 -7.16
N GLU A 170 21.97 5.72 -7.16
CA GLU A 170 22.35 7.14 -7.09
C GLU A 170 21.92 7.91 -8.34
N ALA A 171 21.65 7.21 -9.45
CA ALA A 171 21.02 7.81 -10.63
C ALA A 171 19.58 8.32 -10.35
N TYR A 172 18.90 7.77 -9.34
CA TYR A 172 17.48 8.00 -9.06
C TYR A 172 17.23 8.65 -7.71
N ILE A 173 18.17 8.52 -6.76
CA ILE A 173 18.05 9.01 -5.38
C ILE A 173 19.31 9.79 -5.01
N GLU A 174 19.13 10.95 -4.40
CA GLU A 174 20.19 11.70 -3.74
C GLU A 174 20.32 11.25 -2.29
N ARG A 175 21.55 10.95 -1.85
CA ARG A 175 21.83 10.57 -0.48
C ARG A 175 22.64 11.64 0.22
N GLU A 176 22.15 12.07 1.39
CA GLU A 176 22.87 12.97 2.30
C GLU A 176 22.85 12.38 3.73
N GLY A 177 23.93 11.73 4.11
CA GLY A 177 24.01 11.00 5.37
C GLY A 177 23.02 9.84 5.43
N ASP A 178 22.08 9.88 6.37
CA ASP A 178 21.01 8.89 6.54
C ASP A 178 19.73 9.24 5.76
N GLN A 179 19.70 10.40 5.09
CA GLN A 179 18.56 10.87 4.31
C GLN A 179 18.72 10.50 2.83
N PHE A 180 17.62 10.06 2.24
CA PHE A 180 17.50 9.64 0.84
C PHE A 180 16.34 10.40 0.18
N ALA A 181 16.66 11.21 -0.83
CA ALA A 181 15.68 12.03 -1.55
C ALA A 181 15.52 11.53 -2.99
N VAL A 182 14.31 11.15 -3.38
CA VAL A 182 13.98 10.75 -4.74
C VAL A 182 14.15 11.94 -5.68
N ARG A 183 14.87 11.74 -6.81
CA ARG A 183 15.12 12.80 -7.79
C ARG A 183 13.85 13.20 -8.53
N ASP A 184 13.77 14.45 -8.96
CA ASP A 184 12.60 14.98 -9.67
C ASP A 184 12.26 14.19 -10.95
N THR A 185 13.27 13.70 -11.67
CA THR A 185 13.07 12.85 -12.85
C THR A 185 12.30 11.55 -12.58
N VAL A 186 12.32 11.05 -11.35
CA VAL A 186 11.52 9.90 -10.90
C VAL A 186 10.16 10.38 -10.40
N LYS A 187 10.13 11.47 -9.61
CA LYS A 187 8.89 12.05 -9.07
C LYS A 187 7.90 12.45 -10.17
N GLU A 188 8.39 12.98 -11.28
CA GLU A 188 7.56 13.38 -12.44
C GLU A 188 6.76 12.23 -13.06
N MET A 189 7.19 10.97 -12.85
CA MET A 189 6.46 9.79 -13.33
C MET A 189 5.27 9.41 -12.44
N VAL A 190 5.17 9.96 -11.21
CA VAL A 190 4.22 9.54 -10.19
C VAL A 190 3.26 10.68 -9.82
N THR A 191 1.96 10.41 -9.94
CA THR A 191 0.91 11.32 -9.48
C THR A 191 0.23 10.74 -8.25
N PHE A 192 0.23 11.47 -7.14
CA PHE A 192 -0.40 11.04 -5.88
C PHE A 192 -1.80 11.63 -5.73
N GLU A 193 -2.79 10.78 -5.50
CA GLU A 193 -4.20 11.15 -5.32
C GLU A 193 -4.81 10.45 -4.11
N ARG A 194 -5.77 11.09 -3.45
CA ARG A 194 -6.57 10.40 -2.44
C ARG A 194 -7.62 9.53 -3.11
N HIS A 195 -7.70 8.26 -2.73
CA HIS A 195 -8.72 7.33 -3.20
C HIS A 195 -9.05 6.30 -2.12
N ASP A 196 -10.33 6.02 -1.95
CA ASP A 196 -10.83 4.91 -1.14
C ASP A 196 -11.03 3.71 -2.05
N LEU A 197 -10.25 2.66 -1.84
CA LEU A 197 -10.30 1.45 -2.67
C LEU A 197 -11.57 0.61 -2.45
N ILE A 198 -12.24 0.80 -1.31
CA ILE A 198 -13.44 0.04 -0.92
C ILE A 198 -14.72 0.74 -1.36
N ARG A 199 -14.83 2.05 -1.08
CA ARG A 199 -16.04 2.85 -1.32
C ARG A 199 -15.93 3.77 -2.55
N GLY A 200 -14.71 3.99 -3.04
CA GLY A 200 -14.46 4.87 -4.17
C GLY A 200 -14.91 4.25 -5.50
N GLU A 201 -15.27 5.10 -6.45
CA GLU A 201 -15.57 4.65 -7.81
C GLU A 201 -14.33 4.03 -8.45
N PRO A 202 -14.46 2.93 -9.21
CA PRO A 202 -13.34 2.34 -9.92
C PRO A 202 -12.68 3.34 -10.84
N LYS A 203 -11.36 3.46 -10.74
CA LYS A 203 -10.56 4.16 -11.74
C LYS A 203 -10.64 3.38 -13.06
N ARG A 204 -10.12 3.91 -14.17
CA ARG A 204 -10.29 3.26 -15.47
C ARG A 204 -9.03 3.28 -16.31
N ASP A 205 -8.96 2.31 -17.22
CA ASP A 205 -7.95 2.24 -18.29
C ASP A 205 -6.52 2.06 -17.80
N PHE A 206 -6.31 1.28 -16.75
CA PHE A 206 -4.97 0.88 -16.32
C PHE A 206 -4.51 -0.40 -17.02
N ASP A 207 -3.23 -0.41 -17.39
CA ASP A 207 -2.56 -1.57 -18.00
C ASP A 207 -2.00 -2.50 -16.90
N LEU A 208 -1.67 -1.94 -15.73
CA LEU A 208 -1.18 -2.65 -14.56
C LEU A 208 -1.73 -2.02 -13.27
N VAL A 209 -2.17 -2.86 -12.34
CA VAL A 209 -2.52 -2.45 -10.97
C VAL A 209 -1.65 -3.22 -9.98
N LEU A 210 -1.01 -2.51 -9.06
CA LEU A 210 -0.37 -3.05 -7.87
C LEU A 210 -1.31 -2.84 -6.68
N CYS A 211 -1.78 -3.95 -6.07
CA CYS A 211 -2.52 -3.90 -4.81
C CYS A 211 -1.86 -4.88 -3.84
N ARG A 212 -0.83 -4.41 -3.15
CA ARG A 212 0.05 -5.28 -2.38
C ARG A 212 -0.02 -5.00 -0.88
N ASN A 213 -0.01 -6.08 -0.12
CA ASN A 213 0.09 -6.05 1.34
C ASN A 213 -1.04 -5.28 2.08
N LEU A 214 -2.20 -5.17 1.46
CA LEU A 214 -3.43 -4.60 2.04
C LEU A 214 -4.37 -5.70 2.56
N LEU A 215 -4.61 -6.72 1.74
CA LEU A 215 -5.68 -7.70 1.93
C LEU A 215 -5.51 -8.60 3.15
N ILE A 216 -4.28 -8.71 3.68
CA ILE A 216 -3.98 -9.43 4.91
C ILE A 216 -4.59 -8.76 6.15
N TYR A 217 -4.93 -7.48 6.07
CA TYR A 217 -5.51 -6.67 7.14
C TYR A 217 -7.01 -6.47 7.00
N ILE A 218 -7.54 -6.66 5.79
CA ILE A 218 -8.93 -6.40 5.43
C ILE A 218 -9.84 -7.54 5.88
N ASP A 219 -11.03 -7.20 6.39
CA ASP A 219 -12.06 -8.17 6.68
C ASP A 219 -12.47 -8.94 5.41
N PRO A 220 -12.69 -10.24 5.49
CA PRO A 220 -13.03 -11.07 4.34
C PRO A 220 -14.22 -10.56 3.50
N SER A 221 -15.20 -9.90 4.13
CA SER A 221 -16.40 -9.38 3.44
C SER A 221 -16.10 -8.25 2.45
N PHE A 222 -15.01 -7.52 2.65
CA PHE A 222 -14.59 -6.41 1.77
C PHE A 222 -13.58 -6.81 0.69
N LYS A 223 -13.04 -8.03 0.72
CA LYS A 223 -12.03 -8.46 -0.27
C LYS A 223 -12.61 -8.55 -1.68
N VAL A 224 -13.80 -9.12 -1.83
CA VAL A 224 -14.47 -9.19 -3.14
C VAL A 224 -14.77 -7.80 -3.70
N PRO A 225 -15.37 -6.86 -2.98
CA PRO A 225 -15.54 -5.47 -3.43
C PRO A 225 -14.23 -4.80 -3.90
N ILE A 226 -13.12 -4.97 -3.18
CA ILE A 226 -11.82 -4.44 -3.59
C ILE A 226 -11.37 -5.03 -4.93
N PHE A 227 -11.48 -6.34 -5.10
CA PHE A 227 -11.10 -6.99 -6.37
C PHE A 227 -12.01 -6.59 -7.54
N GLU A 228 -13.30 -6.36 -7.31
CA GLU A 228 -14.21 -5.84 -8.33
C GLU A 228 -13.83 -4.41 -8.73
N THR A 229 -13.45 -3.56 -7.78
CA THR A 229 -12.91 -2.22 -8.05
C THR A 229 -11.63 -2.30 -8.90
N ILE A 230 -10.69 -3.18 -8.54
CA ILE A 230 -9.45 -3.39 -9.28
C ILE A 230 -9.75 -3.92 -10.69
N ARG A 231 -10.60 -4.94 -10.80
CA ARG A 231 -11.01 -5.51 -12.09
C ARG A 231 -11.66 -4.46 -13.00
N GLY A 232 -12.54 -3.65 -12.44
CA GLY A 232 -13.20 -2.55 -13.16
C GLY A 232 -12.23 -1.46 -13.62
N SER A 233 -11.09 -1.32 -12.95
CA SER A 233 -10.06 -0.32 -13.26
C SER A 233 -9.06 -0.79 -14.34
N LEU A 234 -8.85 -2.09 -14.47
CA LEU A 234 -7.94 -2.67 -15.45
C LEU A 234 -8.59 -2.72 -16.84
N ARG A 235 -7.78 -2.57 -17.88
CA ARG A 235 -8.14 -2.93 -19.25
C ARG A 235 -8.24 -4.45 -19.40
N GLU A 236 -8.90 -4.92 -20.47
CA GLU A 236 -8.79 -6.31 -20.89
C GLU A 236 -7.32 -6.68 -21.13
N ASN A 237 -6.90 -7.84 -20.69
CA ASN A 237 -5.51 -8.30 -20.69
C ASN A 237 -4.55 -7.46 -19.84
N GLY A 238 -5.02 -6.52 -19.02
CA GLY A 238 -4.21 -5.80 -18.06
C GLY A 238 -3.71 -6.69 -16.92
N TYR A 239 -2.67 -6.25 -16.24
CA TYR A 239 -2.00 -7.04 -15.21
C TYR A 239 -2.38 -6.59 -13.79
N LEU A 240 -2.45 -7.55 -12.88
CA LEU A 240 -2.63 -7.33 -11.45
C LEU A 240 -1.47 -7.97 -10.69
N MET A 241 -0.84 -7.22 -9.80
CA MET A 241 0.14 -7.73 -8.84
C MET A 241 -0.38 -7.55 -7.43
N ILE A 242 -0.43 -8.63 -6.64
CA ILE A 242 -0.79 -8.58 -5.23
C ILE A 242 0.38 -8.97 -4.33
N GLY A 243 0.25 -8.83 -3.01
CA GLY A 243 1.31 -9.19 -2.06
C GLY A 243 1.58 -10.69 -2.05
N MET A 244 2.83 -11.07 -1.76
CA MET A 244 3.34 -12.45 -1.82
C MET A 244 2.53 -13.44 -0.96
N THR A 245 2.00 -12.99 0.18
CA THR A 245 1.19 -13.81 1.11
C THR A 245 -0.31 -13.71 0.86
N GLU A 246 -0.72 -12.91 -0.13
CA GLU A 246 -2.11 -12.67 -0.46
C GLU A 246 -2.62 -13.65 -1.52
N THR A 247 -3.92 -13.81 -1.59
CA THR A 247 -4.57 -14.70 -2.57
C THR A 247 -5.84 -14.05 -3.10
N LEU A 248 -6.15 -14.32 -4.37
CA LEU A 248 -7.43 -13.94 -4.96
C LEU A 248 -8.58 -14.66 -4.24
N PRO A 249 -9.67 -13.95 -3.88
CA PRO A 249 -10.91 -14.57 -3.46
C PRO A 249 -11.39 -15.59 -4.49
N SER A 250 -12.07 -16.66 -4.04
CA SER A 250 -12.58 -17.72 -4.92
C SER A 250 -13.46 -17.16 -6.03
N GLU A 251 -14.28 -16.18 -5.69
CA GLU A 251 -15.26 -15.52 -6.57
C GLU A 251 -14.61 -14.72 -7.71
N CYS A 252 -13.36 -14.29 -7.50
CA CYS A 252 -12.64 -13.44 -8.46
C CYS A 252 -11.64 -14.24 -9.34
N ARG A 253 -11.41 -15.52 -9.04
CA ARG A 253 -10.38 -16.33 -9.71
C ARG A 253 -10.58 -16.48 -11.21
N ASP A 254 -11.83 -16.62 -11.65
CA ASP A 254 -12.16 -16.79 -13.07
C ASP A 254 -11.92 -15.53 -13.90
N SER A 255 -11.70 -14.39 -13.25
CA SER A 255 -11.41 -13.11 -13.91
C SER A 255 -9.90 -12.84 -14.09
N PHE A 256 -9.04 -13.74 -13.59
CA PHE A 256 -7.59 -13.53 -13.58
C PHE A 256 -6.82 -14.82 -13.81
N GLU A 257 -5.96 -14.84 -14.82
CA GLU A 257 -5.04 -15.95 -15.09
C GLU A 257 -3.67 -15.67 -14.46
N PRO A 258 -3.03 -16.65 -13.77
CA PRO A 258 -1.70 -16.47 -13.22
C PRO A 258 -0.64 -16.43 -14.33
N VAL A 259 0.14 -15.36 -14.38
CA VAL A 259 1.33 -15.22 -15.26
C VAL A 259 2.58 -15.66 -14.50
N TYR A 260 2.81 -15.08 -13.32
CA TYR A 260 3.87 -15.48 -12.39
C TYR A 260 3.24 -15.85 -11.05
N LYS A 261 2.86 -17.13 -10.90
CA LYS A 261 2.06 -17.61 -9.77
C LYS A 261 2.77 -17.41 -8.42
N GLN A 262 4.07 -17.62 -8.36
CA GLN A 262 4.84 -17.48 -7.12
C GLN A 262 4.94 -16.00 -6.70
N GLN A 263 5.07 -15.09 -7.65
CA GLN A 263 5.18 -13.64 -7.43
C GLN A 263 3.83 -12.93 -7.45
N ARG A 264 2.72 -13.69 -7.53
CA ARG A 264 1.35 -13.16 -7.48
C ARG A 264 1.04 -12.13 -8.57
N ILE A 265 1.56 -12.35 -9.76
CA ILE A 265 1.25 -11.54 -10.93
C ILE A 265 0.24 -12.31 -11.80
N TYR A 266 -0.85 -11.64 -12.12
CA TYR A 266 -1.99 -12.19 -12.83
C TYR A 266 -2.31 -11.30 -14.04
N ARG A 267 -2.99 -11.88 -15.04
CA ARG A 267 -3.56 -11.18 -16.20
C ARG A 267 -5.08 -11.22 -16.10
N ARG A 268 -5.74 -10.09 -16.33
CA ARG A 268 -7.19 -10.03 -16.44
C ARG A 268 -7.65 -10.73 -17.71
N VAL A 269 -8.68 -11.58 -17.62
CA VAL A 269 -9.34 -12.31 -18.72
C VAL A 269 -10.79 -11.87 -18.88
#